data_31c356194978a993d2dfce43320dddb7
#
_entry.id   31c356194978a993d2dfce43320dddb7
#
_cell.length_a   1.000
_cell.length_b   1.000
_cell.length_c   1.000
_cell.angle_alpha   90.00
_cell.angle_beta   90.00
_cell.angle_gamma   90.00
#
_symmetry.space_group_name_H-M   'P 1'
#
loop_
_entity.id
_entity.type
_entity.pdbx_description
1 polymer ?
#
loop_
_entity_poly.entity_id
_entity_poly.type
_entity_poly.pdbx_seq_one_letter_code
_entity_poly.pdbx_strand_id
1 'polypeptide(L)'
;MTSDNSIARRDIILAAGAGLASGLLASAAAEAQAPGVAETGGEFWTAEYTAKKGEVSLQIYRKRLTAPAAGEPVKPVLFLVHGSSNAAQSSYDLHVPGKGEYSMMNIYARLGYDVWTMDHEGYGKSSRTSGNSDIASGVEDLKAAVPIVAKETGRTRFHFFGTSSGGIRAAAFAQAQPQSVDRLVLCAFTYKGENAPTLQQRAKQLEYYKTHNTRLRDRAMIESIFTRDGLPSAYDPAVAKAIADFELQYGHQMPTGTYLDMTSKLPLVDPTKVLSPVLMLRGDHDGISTNADLLDFYGQLPNGDRQFVILPNVAHSVTSSNNRHMAFHVIQAFLSMPPQVAS
;
A
#
# COMPACT_ATOMS: atom_id res chain seq x y z
N MET A 1 26.71 64.28 65.45
CA MET A 1 26.09 65.45 64.75
C MET A 1 25.41 64.85 63.57
N THR A 2 24.16 64.51 63.71
CA THR A 2 23.00 65.24 63.13
C THR A 2 23.02 65.15 61.59
N SER A 3 22.09 64.70 60.88
CA SER A 3 20.63 64.53 60.92
C SER A 3 20.29 64.02 59.58
N ASP A 4 19.51 63.04 59.39
CA ASP A 4 18.04 62.96 59.32
C ASP A 4 17.45 63.41 58.01
N ASN A 5 16.42 62.64 57.64
CA ASN A 5 15.33 62.85 56.72
C ASN A 5 15.49 62.24 55.31
N SER A 6 14.83 61.19 55.04
CA SER A 6 13.39 60.75 54.92
C SER A 6 12.79 61.04 53.53
N ILE A 7 11.99 60.07 53.11
CA ILE A 7 10.83 60.14 52.17
C ILE A 7 11.22 59.90 50.69
N ALA A 8 10.69 58.93 50.02
CA ALA A 8 9.43 58.29 49.84
C ALA A 8 9.47 57.22 48.77
N ARG A 9 8.70 56.24 48.99
CA ARG A 9 8.26 55.16 48.15
C ARG A 9 8.05 55.47 46.65
N ARG A 10 8.45 54.55 45.82
CA ARG A 10 7.54 54.01 44.80
C ARG A 10 8.05 52.68 44.26
N ASP A 11 7.21 51.67 44.48
CA ASP A 11 7.34 50.29 44.03
C ASP A 11 7.42 50.25 42.51
N ILE A 12 8.41 49.54 41.94
CA ILE A 12 8.30 48.98 40.60
C ILE A 12 8.69 47.51 40.74
N ILE A 13 7.66 46.67 40.66
CA ILE A 13 7.74 45.22 40.54
C ILE A 13 8.19 44.91 39.13
N LEU A 14 9.43 44.41 38.96
CA LEU A 14 9.84 43.75 37.75
C LEU A 14 9.52 42.26 37.91
N ALA A 15 8.43 41.85 37.32
CA ALA A 15 8.09 40.42 37.12
C ALA A 15 8.95 39.86 36.01
N ALA A 16 9.87 38.97 36.35
CA ALA A 16 10.57 38.14 35.38
C ALA A 16 9.58 37.07 34.86
N GLY A 17 9.03 37.30 33.71
CA GLY A 17 8.23 36.32 32.98
C GLY A 17 9.14 35.32 32.27
N ALA A 18 9.27 34.12 32.84
CA ALA A 18 9.78 32.98 32.12
C ALA A 18 8.78 32.54 31.07
N GLY A 19 9.04 32.92 29.84
CA GLY A 19 8.25 32.45 28.68
C GLY A 19 8.53 30.99 28.39
N LEU A 20 7.64 30.09 28.86
CA LEU A 20 7.51 28.74 28.36
C LEU A 20 6.92 28.83 26.94
N ALA A 21 7.76 28.68 25.95
CA ALA A 21 7.33 28.46 24.58
C ALA A 21 6.67 27.07 24.50
N SER A 22 5.37 27.02 24.72
CA SER A 22 4.54 25.86 24.40
C SER A 22 4.46 25.75 22.90
N GLY A 23 5.33 24.90 22.32
CA GLY A 23 5.21 24.46 20.94
C GLY A 23 3.89 23.71 20.77
N LEU A 24 2.87 24.39 20.28
CA LEU A 24 1.68 23.77 19.73
C LEU A 24 2.10 23.01 18.46
N LEU A 25 2.32 21.71 18.61
CA LEU A 25 2.26 20.78 17.50
C LEU A 25 0.80 20.81 17.01
N ALA A 26 0.55 21.62 16.01
CA ALA A 26 -0.69 21.57 15.25
C ALA A 26 -0.67 20.20 14.50
N SER A 27 -1.30 19.22 15.11
CA SER A 27 -1.73 18.02 14.42
C SER A 27 -2.69 18.49 13.33
N ALA A 28 -2.23 18.46 12.07
CA ALA A 28 -3.10 18.63 10.93
C ALA A 28 -4.10 17.46 10.96
N ALA A 29 -5.27 17.70 11.53
CA ALA A 29 -6.38 16.77 11.43
C ALA A 29 -6.73 16.68 9.94
N ALA A 30 -6.53 15.50 9.33
CA ALA A 30 -7.00 15.24 7.99
C ALA A 30 -8.53 15.36 8.01
N GLU A 31 -9.06 16.41 7.41
CA GLU A 31 -10.50 16.52 7.18
C GLU A 31 -10.90 15.41 6.21
N ALA A 32 -11.53 14.36 6.74
CA ALA A 32 -12.18 13.35 5.92
C ALA A 32 -13.39 14.01 5.27
N GLN A 33 -13.40 14.13 3.97
CA GLN A 33 -14.58 14.50 3.22
C GLN A 33 -15.66 13.44 3.45
N ALA A 34 -16.92 13.84 3.60
CA ALA A 34 -18.02 12.92 3.79
C ALA A 34 -18.00 11.82 2.71
N PRO A 35 -18.29 10.55 3.05
CA PRO A 35 -18.31 9.47 2.07
C PRO A 35 -19.20 9.84 0.90
N GLY A 36 -18.71 9.65 -0.32
CA GLY A 36 -19.53 9.74 -1.53
C GLY A 36 -20.72 8.78 -1.43
N VAL A 37 -21.81 9.09 -2.13
CA VAL A 37 -23.06 8.33 -2.08
C VAL A 37 -22.76 6.84 -2.27
N ALA A 38 -23.07 6.02 -1.28
CA ALA A 38 -22.94 4.57 -1.36
C ALA A 38 -23.94 4.05 -2.40
N GLU A 39 -23.45 3.43 -3.47
CA GLU A 39 -24.33 2.70 -4.40
C GLU A 39 -24.83 1.42 -3.71
N THR A 40 -26.10 1.43 -3.30
CA THR A 40 -26.79 0.29 -2.69
C THR A 40 -27.63 -0.45 -3.76
N GLY A 41 -26.97 -0.97 -4.79
CA GLY A 41 -27.67 -1.65 -5.90
C GLY A 41 -27.10 -3.03 -6.26
N GLY A 42 -26.08 -3.52 -5.53
CA GLY A 42 -25.40 -4.79 -5.82
C GLY A 42 -25.19 -5.66 -4.57
N GLU A 43 -24.53 -6.80 -4.76
CA GLU A 43 -24.14 -7.71 -3.67
C GLU A 43 -23.27 -7.05 -2.58
N PHE A 44 -22.60 -5.92 -2.90
CA PHE A 44 -21.63 -5.27 -2.02
C PHE A 44 -22.03 -3.82 -1.72
N TRP A 45 -21.71 -3.41 -0.49
CA TRP A 45 -21.67 -2.01 -0.12
C TRP A 45 -20.27 -1.45 -0.39
N THR A 46 -20.20 -0.24 -0.96
CA THR A 46 -18.96 0.46 -1.28
C THR A 46 -18.97 1.90 -0.76
N ALA A 47 -17.80 2.44 -0.46
CA ALA A 47 -17.62 3.85 -0.13
C ALA A 47 -16.26 4.35 -0.64
N GLU A 48 -16.21 5.64 -0.96
CA GLU A 48 -14.98 6.32 -1.37
C GLU A 48 -14.64 7.42 -0.34
N TYR A 49 -13.34 7.60 -0.09
CA TYR A 49 -12.82 8.60 0.85
C TYR A 49 -11.63 9.31 0.21
N THR A 50 -11.27 10.47 0.75
CA THR A 50 -10.08 11.21 0.35
C THR A 50 -9.18 11.43 1.56
N ALA A 51 -7.92 10.99 1.48
CA ALA A 51 -6.88 11.40 2.42
C ALA A 51 -6.10 12.60 1.86
N LYS A 52 -5.50 13.37 2.75
CA LYS A 52 -4.62 14.49 2.41
C LYS A 52 -3.20 14.20 2.87
N LYS A 53 -2.24 14.32 1.94
CA LYS A 53 -0.80 14.38 2.19
C LYS A 53 -0.32 15.76 1.76
N GLY A 54 -0.38 16.75 2.66
CA GLY A 54 -0.25 18.17 2.29
C GLY A 54 -1.32 18.53 1.26
N GLU A 55 -0.90 19.08 0.12
CA GLU A 55 -1.81 19.45 -0.99
C GLU A 55 -2.25 18.26 -1.85
N VAL A 56 -1.65 17.09 -1.67
CA VAL A 56 -1.99 15.89 -2.44
C VAL A 56 -3.26 15.25 -1.90
N SER A 57 -4.25 15.05 -2.77
CA SER A 57 -5.47 14.28 -2.48
C SER A 57 -5.25 12.83 -2.91
N LEU A 58 -5.49 11.90 -2.01
CA LEU A 58 -5.35 10.46 -2.22
C LEU A 58 -6.73 9.81 -2.18
N GLN A 59 -7.10 9.15 -3.26
CA GLN A 59 -8.37 8.45 -3.37
C GLN A 59 -8.31 7.10 -2.66
N ILE A 60 -9.27 6.83 -1.77
CA ILE A 60 -9.39 5.59 -1.00
C ILE A 60 -10.73 4.93 -1.33
N TYR A 61 -10.72 3.62 -1.46
CA TYR A 61 -11.89 2.79 -1.73
C TYR A 61 -12.12 1.80 -0.60
N ARG A 62 -13.37 1.58 -0.23
CA ARG A 62 -13.80 0.61 0.78
C ARG A 62 -14.88 -0.28 0.20
N LYS A 63 -14.84 -1.57 0.51
CA LYS A 63 -15.84 -2.55 0.10
C LYS A 63 -16.13 -3.54 1.22
N ARG A 64 -17.41 -3.82 1.42
CA ARG A 64 -17.91 -4.81 2.37
C ARG A 64 -19.11 -5.55 1.76
N LEU A 65 -19.47 -6.69 2.35
CA LEU A 65 -20.70 -7.39 1.95
C LEU A 65 -21.95 -6.59 2.33
N THR A 66 -21.93 -5.91 3.49
CA THR A 66 -23.05 -5.08 3.98
C THR A 66 -22.55 -3.72 4.47
N ALA A 67 -23.41 -2.71 4.46
CA ALA A 67 -23.10 -1.42 5.05
C ALA A 67 -22.70 -1.55 6.54
N PRO A 68 -21.82 -0.67 7.07
CA PRO A 68 -21.55 -0.60 8.49
C PRO A 68 -22.83 -0.32 9.28
N ALA A 69 -23.06 -1.06 10.36
CA ALA A 69 -24.21 -0.87 11.23
C ALA A 69 -23.77 -0.58 12.67
N ALA A 70 -24.54 0.28 13.37
CA ALA A 70 -24.26 0.58 14.77
C ALA A 70 -24.33 -0.69 15.63
N GLY A 71 -23.30 -0.92 16.46
CA GLY A 71 -23.23 -2.08 17.36
C GLY A 71 -22.84 -3.41 16.68
N GLU A 72 -22.50 -3.41 15.38
CA GLU A 72 -22.00 -4.63 14.75
C GLU A 72 -20.60 -5.00 15.29
N PRO A 73 -20.24 -6.29 15.29
CA PRO A 73 -18.87 -6.70 15.60
C PRO A 73 -17.86 -6.08 14.64
N VAL A 74 -16.75 -5.57 15.18
CA VAL A 74 -15.68 -4.96 14.41
C VAL A 74 -15.02 -6.01 13.52
N LYS A 75 -15.10 -5.80 12.21
CA LYS A 75 -14.52 -6.71 11.20
C LYS A 75 -13.00 -6.59 11.13
N PRO A 76 -12.27 -7.66 10.74
CA PRO A 76 -10.86 -7.53 10.38
C PRO A 76 -10.73 -6.63 9.14
N VAL A 77 -9.75 -5.73 9.16
CA VAL A 77 -9.47 -4.83 8.03
C VAL A 77 -8.37 -5.42 7.18
N LEU A 78 -8.59 -5.48 5.86
CA LEU A 78 -7.59 -5.84 4.87
C LEU A 78 -7.32 -4.64 3.96
N PHE A 79 -6.10 -4.09 4.02
CA PHE A 79 -5.66 -2.97 3.19
C PHE A 79 -4.78 -3.47 2.04
N LEU A 80 -5.19 -3.21 0.79
CA LEU A 80 -4.53 -3.66 -0.43
C LEU A 80 -3.68 -2.53 -1.01
N VAL A 81 -2.39 -2.78 -1.26
CA VAL A 81 -1.40 -1.80 -1.71
C VAL A 81 -0.92 -2.15 -3.12
N HIS A 82 -1.32 -1.35 -4.10
CA HIS A 82 -0.98 -1.60 -5.51
C HIS A 82 0.49 -1.30 -5.84
N GLY A 83 0.99 -1.96 -6.87
CA GLY A 83 2.34 -1.81 -7.37
C GLY A 83 2.50 -0.69 -8.39
N SER A 84 3.57 -0.77 -9.18
CA SER A 84 3.82 0.10 -10.34
C SER A 84 2.83 -0.19 -11.46
N SER A 85 2.62 0.76 -12.35
CA SER A 85 1.89 0.65 -13.62
C SER A 85 0.37 0.70 -13.52
N ASN A 86 -0.24 0.08 -12.52
CA ASN A 86 -1.69 -0.03 -12.37
C ASN A 86 -2.17 0.66 -11.10
N ALA A 87 -3.37 1.24 -11.14
CA ALA A 87 -4.07 1.85 -10.02
C ALA A 87 -4.74 0.79 -9.12
N ALA A 88 -5.35 1.22 -8.03
CA ALA A 88 -5.95 0.34 -7.03
C ALA A 88 -7.11 -0.51 -7.58
N GLN A 89 -8.05 0.13 -8.27
CA GLN A 89 -9.26 -0.56 -8.74
C GLN A 89 -8.95 -1.59 -9.82
N SER A 90 -8.10 -1.29 -10.81
CA SER A 90 -7.70 -2.25 -11.83
C SER A 90 -6.90 -3.42 -11.26
N SER A 91 -6.20 -3.20 -10.15
CA SER A 91 -5.40 -4.22 -9.47
C SER A 91 -6.25 -5.13 -8.57
N TYR A 92 -7.31 -4.59 -7.92
CA TYR A 92 -7.98 -5.28 -6.82
C TYR A 92 -9.50 -5.33 -6.92
N ASP A 93 -10.11 -4.57 -7.82
CA ASP A 93 -11.58 -4.54 -8.01
C ASP A 93 -11.98 -4.68 -9.48
N LEU A 94 -11.21 -5.45 -10.23
CA LEU A 94 -11.43 -5.66 -11.65
C LEU A 94 -12.65 -6.55 -11.89
N HIS A 95 -13.54 -6.11 -12.78
CA HIS A 95 -14.61 -6.93 -13.33
C HIS A 95 -14.30 -7.27 -14.79
N VAL A 96 -14.31 -8.56 -15.13
CA VAL A 96 -14.14 -9.05 -16.51
C VAL A 96 -15.32 -9.91 -16.87
N PRO A 97 -16.28 -9.43 -17.69
CA PRO A 97 -17.53 -10.14 -18.00
C PRO A 97 -17.27 -11.56 -18.53
N GLY A 98 -17.96 -12.54 -17.94
CA GLY A 98 -17.88 -13.95 -18.37
C GLY A 98 -16.58 -14.69 -18.00
N LYS A 99 -15.67 -14.07 -17.20
CA LYS A 99 -14.37 -14.65 -16.84
C LYS A 99 -14.25 -15.09 -15.37
N GLY A 100 -15.34 -15.02 -14.62
CA GLY A 100 -15.36 -15.31 -13.18
C GLY A 100 -14.87 -14.13 -12.33
N GLU A 101 -14.59 -14.39 -11.04
CA GLU A 101 -14.24 -13.34 -10.09
C GLU A 101 -12.74 -12.99 -10.15
N TYR A 102 -12.44 -11.73 -10.42
CA TYR A 102 -11.10 -11.15 -10.39
C TYR A 102 -10.96 -10.07 -9.31
N SER A 103 -12.07 -9.60 -8.73
CA SER A 103 -12.01 -8.62 -7.64
C SER A 103 -11.57 -9.28 -6.34
N MET A 104 -10.36 -8.98 -5.93
CA MET A 104 -9.86 -9.35 -4.61
C MET A 104 -10.70 -8.69 -3.51
N MET A 105 -11.20 -7.47 -3.74
CA MET A 105 -12.10 -6.79 -2.80
C MET A 105 -13.40 -7.56 -2.61
N ASN A 106 -14.02 -8.09 -3.68
CA ASN A 106 -15.23 -8.91 -3.58
C ASN A 106 -14.98 -10.20 -2.78
N ILE A 107 -13.90 -10.91 -3.11
CA ILE A 107 -13.55 -12.18 -2.47
C ILE A 107 -13.39 -12.01 -0.96
N TYR A 108 -12.59 -11.02 -0.53
CA TYR A 108 -12.34 -10.83 0.91
C TYR A 108 -13.52 -10.18 1.63
N ALA A 109 -14.35 -9.37 0.96
CA ALA A 109 -15.60 -8.88 1.53
C ALA A 109 -16.57 -10.05 1.84
N ARG A 110 -16.69 -11.04 0.92
CA ARG A 110 -17.46 -12.28 1.17
C ARG A 110 -16.89 -13.12 2.31
N LEU A 111 -15.57 -13.09 2.50
CA LEU A 111 -14.89 -13.77 3.61
C LEU A 111 -14.99 -13.00 4.95
N GLY A 112 -15.73 -11.88 4.96
CA GLY A 112 -16.05 -11.15 6.19
C GLY A 112 -15.10 -10.00 6.54
N TYR A 113 -14.15 -9.67 5.66
CA TYR A 113 -13.25 -8.53 5.85
C TYR A 113 -13.93 -7.20 5.49
N ASP A 114 -13.46 -6.14 6.13
CA ASP A 114 -13.62 -4.77 5.69
C ASP A 114 -12.43 -4.44 4.79
N VAL A 115 -12.65 -4.39 3.46
CA VAL A 115 -11.57 -4.34 2.47
C VAL A 115 -11.36 -2.93 1.99
N TRP A 116 -10.11 -2.48 2.05
CA TRP A 116 -9.68 -1.14 1.69
C TRP A 116 -8.56 -1.17 0.67
N THR A 117 -8.52 -0.17 -0.17
CA THR A 117 -7.38 0.11 -1.06
C THR A 117 -7.33 1.59 -1.35
N MET A 118 -6.22 2.04 -1.94
CA MET A 118 -6.06 3.45 -2.33
C MET A 118 -5.25 3.57 -3.61
N ASP A 119 -5.51 4.62 -4.36
CA ASP A 119 -4.60 5.07 -5.40
C ASP A 119 -3.47 5.88 -4.78
N HIS A 120 -2.23 5.46 -4.98
CA HIS A 120 -1.06 6.26 -4.62
C HIS A 120 -0.99 7.56 -5.44
N GLU A 121 -0.23 8.56 -4.95
CA GLU A 121 0.04 9.77 -5.71
C GLU A 121 0.45 9.46 -7.15
N GLY A 122 -0.15 10.14 -8.13
CA GLY A 122 0.11 9.94 -9.55
C GLY A 122 -0.64 8.78 -10.21
N TYR A 123 -1.45 8.03 -9.46
CA TYR A 123 -2.26 6.91 -9.98
C TYR A 123 -3.75 7.17 -9.85
N GLY A 124 -4.55 6.49 -10.69
CA GLY A 124 -6.01 6.47 -10.65
C GLY A 124 -6.63 7.85 -10.50
N LYS A 125 -7.49 8.01 -9.48
CA LYS A 125 -8.16 9.28 -9.14
C LYS A 125 -7.35 10.17 -8.17
N SER A 126 -6.20 9.71 -7.67
CA SER A 126 -5.33 10.53 -6.81
C SER A 126 -4.65 11.67 -7.57
N SER A 127 -4.26 12.72 -6.84
CA SER A 127 -3.58 13.88 -7.41
C SER A 127 -2.34 13.47 -8.21
N ARG A 128 -2.16 14.12 -9.35
CA ARG A 128 -0.94 14.07 -10.15
C ARG A 128 -0.13 15.31 -9.85
N THR A 129 1.11 15.10 -9.40
CA THR A 129 2.06 16.18 -9.12
C THR A 129 3.24 16.12 -10.07
N SER A 130 4.21 17.00 -9.88
CA SER A 130 5.52 16.90 -10.54
C SER A 130 6.43 15.84 -9.92
N GLY A 131 6.02 15.19 -8.82
CA GLY A 131 6.76 14.09 -8.17
C GLY A 131 6.73 12.79 -8.97
N ASN A 132 7.58 11.85 -8.59
CA ASN A 132 7.71 10.56 -9.26
C ASN A 132 7.05 9.39 -8.52
N SER A 133 6.41 9.64 -7.35
CA SER A 133 5.73 8.61 -6.52
C SER A 133 6.61 7.39 -6.25
N ASP A 134 7.76 7.59 -5.67
CA ASP A 134 8.70 6.55 -5.25
C ASP A 134 8.18 5.73 -4.05
N ILE A 135 8.98 4.80 -3.54
CA ILE A 135 8.58 3.97 -2.39
C ILE A 135 8.36 4.81 -1.13
N ALA A 136 9.22 5.79 -0.88
CA ALA A 136 9.09 6.68 0.28
C ALA A 136 7.81 7.53 0.22
N SER A 137 7.49 8.10 -0.95
CA SER A 137 6.21 8.79 -1.18
C SER A 137 5.02 7.87 -0.90
N GLY A 138 5.09 6.61 -1.34
CA GLY A 138 4.04 5.63 -1.09
C GLY A 138 3.86 5.27 0.40
N VAL A 139 4.92 5.30 1.20
CA VAL A 139 4.83 5.16 2.66
C VAL A 139 4.08 6.34 3.28
N GLU A 140 4.36 7.57 2.83
CA GLU A 140 3.64 8.76 3.30
C GLU A 140 2.16 8.76 2.86
N ASP A 141 1.85 8.21 1.67
CA ASP A 141 0.47 8.00 1.23
C ASP A 141 -0.28 7.06 2.20
N LEU A 142 0.33 5.94 2.59
CA LEU A 142 -0.25 5.00 3.56
C LEU A 142 -0.42 5.64 4.94
N LYS A 143 0.55 6.45 5.39
CA LYS A 143 0.45 7.20 6.66
C LYS A 143 -0.72 8.18 6.65
N ALA A 144 -1.03 8.77 5.51
CA ALA A 144 -2.19 9.66 5.36
C ALA A 144 -3.53 8.89 5.32
N ALA A 145 -3.56 7.69 4.76
CA ALA A 145 -4.78 6.88 4.62
C ALA A 145 -5.18 6.16 5.92
N VAL A 146 -4.21 5.62 6.66
CA VAL A 146 -4.42 4.79 7.86
C VAL A 146 -5.30 5.46 8.93
N PRO A 147 -5.17 6.77 9.25
CA PRO A 147 -6.05 7.43 10.22
C PRO A 147 -7.53 7.45 9.79
N ILE A 148 -7.82 7.56 8.49
CA ILE A 148 -9.18 7.50 7.97
C ILE A 148 -9.76 6.10 8.18
N VAL A 149 -9.01 5.07 7.81
CA VAL A 149 -9.42 3.68 8.01
C VAL A 149 -9.65 3.39 9.49
N ALA A 150 -8.77 3.85 10.37
CA ALA A 150 -8.90 3.68 11.82
C ALA A 150 -10.17 4.33 12.37
N LYS A 151 -10.46 5.56 11.94
CA LYS A 151 -11.68 6.31 12.32
C LYS A 151 -12.95 5.57 11.88
N GLU A 152 -12.97 5.10 10.64
CA GLU A 152 -14.15 4.47 10.04
C GLU A 152 -14.42 3.04 10.54
N THR A 153 -13.39 2.33 11.00
CA THR A 153 -13.49 0.93 11.38
C THR A 153 -13.38 0.68 12.88
N GLY A 154 -12.89 1.66 13.65
CA GLY A 154 -12.54 1.48 15.07
C GLY A 154 -11.32 0.59 15.30
N ARG A 155 -10.61 0.20 14.26
CA ARG A 155 -9.37 -0.60 14.33
C ARG A 155 -8.15 0.29 14.27
N THR A 156 -7.08 -0.09 14.96
CA THR A 156 -5.77 0.58 14.91
C THR A 156 -4.70 -0.28 14.24
N ARG A 157 -4.98 -1.57 14.05
CA ARG A 157 -4.09 -2.53 13.36
C ARG A 157 -4.85 -3.20 12.22
N PHE A 158 -4.21 -3.31 11.07
CA PHE A 158 -4.77 -3.84 9.84
C PHE A 158 -3.91 -4.93 9.26
N HIS A 159 -4.51 -5.87 8.55
CA HIS A 159 -3.78 -6.73 7.63
C HIS A 159 -3.43 -5.92 6.38
N PHE A 160 -2.20 -6.05 5.92
CA PHE A 160 -1.76 -5.45 4.66
C PHE A 160 -1.42 -6.52 3.64
N PHE A 161 -1.84 -6.27 2.42
CA PHE A 161 -1.41 -7.02 1.25
C PHE A 161 -0.77 -6.06 0.26
N GLY A 162 0.47 -6.32 -0.17
CA GLY A 162 1.13 -5.53 -1.20
C GLY A 162 1.66 -6.39 -2.33
N THR A 163 1.44 -5.95 -3.59
CA THR A 163 1.95 -6.66 -4.75
C THR A 163 3.06 -5.88 -5.45
N SER A 164 4.13 -6.57 -5.88
CA SER A 164 5.25 -5.96 -6.62
C SER A 164 5.88 -4.82 -5.82
N SER A 165 6.05 -3.62 -6.37
CA SER A 165 6.49 -2.44 -5.62
C SER A 165 5.50 -2.02 -4.51
N GLY A 166 4.23 -2.41 -4.58
CA GLY A 166 3.28 -2.28 -3.48
C GLY A 166 3.66 -3.16 -2.28
N GLY A 167 4.28 -4.32 -2.52
CA GLY A 167 4.89 -5.13 -1.47
C GLY A 167 6.04 -4.39 -0.77
N ILE A 168 6.89 -3.69 -1.54
CA ILE A 168 7.97 -2.86 -0.97
C ILE A 168 7.38 -1.69 -0.15
N ARG A 169 6.35 -1.00 -0.67
CA ARG A 169 5.64 0.07 0.06
C ARG A 169 5.03 -0.43 1.36
N ALA A 170 4.36 -1.58 1.32
CA ALA A 170 3.73 -2.17 2.50
C ALA A 170 4.77 -2.63 3.55
N ALA A 171 5.88 -3.22 3.12
CA ALA A 171 6.97 -3.63 4.01
C ALA A 171 7.70 -2.41 4.60
N ALA A 172 7.98 -1.38 3.82
CA ALA A 172 8.56 -0.12 4.29
C ALA A 172 7.62 0.62 5.25
N PHE A 173 6.31 0.58 5.00
CA PHE A 173 5.31 1.09 5.93
C PHE A 173 5.29 0.28 7.23
N ALA A 174 5.33 -1.05 7.17
CA ALA A 174 5.38 -1.91 8.35
C ALA A 174 6.63 -1.66 9.20
N GLN A 175 7.77 -1.36 8.57
CA GLN A 175 8.98 -0.94 9.26
C GLN A 175 8.81 0.43 9.94
N ALA A 176 8.13 1.38 9.29
CA ALA A 176 7.96 2.75 9.78
C ALA A 176 6.83 2.88 10.84
N GLN A 177 5.81 2.03 10.76
CA GLN A 177 4.60 2.04 11.59
C GLN A 177 4.22 0.62 12.05
N PRO A 178 5.10 -0.11 12.77
CA PRO A 178 4.87 -1.52 13.11
C PRO A 178 3.61 -1.72 13.98
N GLN A 179 3.22 -0.70 14.76
CA GLN A 179 2.01 -0.73 15.59
C GLN A 179 0.71 -0.74 14.78
N SER A 180 0.74 -0.35 13.50
CA SER A 180 -0.44 -0.29 12.63
C SER A 180 -0.64 -1.57 11.81
N VAL A 181 0.33 -2.50 11.83
CA VAL A 181 0.30 -3.71 11.00
C VAL A 181 0.02 -4.93 11.86
N ASP A 182 -1.05 -5.65 11.53
CA ASP A 182 -1.40 -6.91 12.18
C ASP A 182 -0.70 -8.09 11.49
N ARG A 183 -0.98 -8.33 10.21
CA ARG A 183 -0.32 -9.32 9.34
C ARG A 183 0.06 -8.68 8.02
N LEU A 184 1.17 -9.10 7.42
CA LEU A 184 1.70 -8.55 6.18
C LEU A 184 1.85 -9.64 5.12
N VAL A 185 1.22 -9.44 3.95
CA VAL A 185 1.39 -10.29 2.78
C VAL A 185 2.20 -9.57 1.72
N LEU A 186 3.35 -10.12 1.35
CA LEU A 186 4.26 -9.62 0.32
C LEU A 186 4.15 -10.51 -0.92
N CYS A 187 3.33 -10.08 -1.88
CA CYS A 187 3.05 -10.82 -3.10
C CYS A 187 3.90 -10.31 -4.27
N ALA A 188 4.57 -11.21 -5.00
CA ALA A 188 5.43 -10.84 -6.12
C ALA A 188 6.42 -9.72 -5.75
N PHE A 189 6.99 -9.81 -4.55
CA PHE A 189 7.86 -8.85 -3.90
C PHE A 189 9.33 -9.06 -4.34
N THR A 190 10.17 -8.04 -4.22
CA THR A 190 11.61 -8.14 -4.38
C THR A 190 12.32 -7.46 -3.21
N TYR A 191 13.46 -8.00 -2.79
CA TYR A 191 14.27 -7.48 -1.68
C TYR A 191 15.46 -6.68 -2.20
N LYS A 192 16.51 -7.36 -2.67
CA LYS A 192 17.71 -6.77 -3.29
C LYS A 192 17.60 -6.73 -4.81
N GLY A 193 16.78 -7.60 -5.38
CA GLY A 193 16.58 -7.70 -6.83
C GLY A 193 17.77 -8.32 -7.57
N GLU A 194 18.66 -8.99 -6.88
CA GLU A 194 19.82 -9.63 -7.46
C GLU A 194 19.42 -10.74 -8.44
N ASN A 195 20.01 -10.71 -9.64
CA ASN A 195 19.74 -11.66 -10.72
C ASN A 195 18.27 -11.75 -11.18
N ALA A 196 17.44 -10.74 -10.86
CA ALA A 196 16.06 -10.66 -11.28
C ALA A 196 15.95 -10.20 -12.75
N PRO A 197 15.48 -11.05 -13.69
CA PRO A 197 15.47 -10.72 -15.12
C PRO A 197 14.72 -9.43 -15.46
N THR A 198 13.56 -9.23 -14.84
CA THR A 198 12.74 -8.03 -15.04
C THR A 198 13.45 -6.76 -14.58
N LEU A 199 14.19 -6.80 -13.46
CA LEU A 199 14.94 -5.64 -12.97
C LEU A 199 16.16 -5.35 -13.82
N GLN A 200 16.86 -6.37 -14.30
CA GLN A 200 17.97 -6.21 -15.26
C GLN A 200 17.50 -5.53 -16.55
N GLN A 201 16.33 -5.94 -17.07
CA GLN A 201 15.74 -5.28 -18.24
C GLN A 201 15.35 -3.83 -17.97
N ARG A 202 14.74 -3.54 -16.79
CA ARG A 202 14.39 -2.17 -16.38
C ARG A 202 15.63 -1.29 -16.19
N ALA A 203 16.71 -1.83 -15.67
CA ALA A 203 17.96 -1.10 -15.44
C ALA A 203 18.54 -0.49 -16.73
N LYS A 204 18.23 -1.03 -17.91
CA LYS A 204 18.61 -0.44 -19.21
C LYS A 204 18.01 0.95 -19.45
N GLN A 205 16.97 1.33 -18.69
CA GLN A 205 16.32 2.64 -18.75
C GLN A 205 16.62 3.51 -17.51
N LEU A 206 17.64 3.17 -16.71
CA LEU A 206 17.94 3.85 -15.45
C LEU A 206 18.13 5.37 -15.63
N GLU A 207 18.88 5.79 -16.65
CA GLU A 207 19.12 7.22 -16.91
C GLU A 207 17.82 7.98 -17.25
N TYR A 208 16.89 7.32 -17.93
CA TYR A 208 15.56 7.89 -18.15
C TYR A 208 14.82 8.08 -16.81
N TYR A 209 14.82 7.09 -15.92
CA TYR A 209 14.12 7.18 -14.62
C TYR A 209 14.75 8.21 -13.68
N LYS A 210 16.05 8.50 -13.82
CA LYS A 210 16.71 9.56 -13.04
C LYS A 210 16.31 10.97 -13.46
N THR A 211 15.94 11.15 -14.72
CA THR A 211 15.71 12.46 -15.33
C THR A 211 14.24 12.76 -15.63
N HIS A 212 13.34 11.75 -15.55
CA HIS A 212 11.92 11.90 -15.86
C HIS A 212 11.07 11.33 -14.74
N ASN A 213 10.20 12.15 -14.16
CA ASN A 213 9.29 11.75 -13.08
C ASN A 213 8.08 10.96 -13.56
N THR A 214 7.82 10.95 -14.87
CA THR A 214 6.77 10.14 -15.50
C THR A 214 7.28 9.45 -16.75
N ARG A 215 6.57 8.40 -17.14
CA ARG A 215 6.80 7.67 -18.40
C ARG A 215 5.49 7.39 -19.11
N LEU A 216 5.59 7.17 -20.41
CA LEU A 216 4.45 6.74 -21.22
C LEU A 216 3.94 5.37 -20.75
N ARG A 217 2.62 5.25 -20.70
CA ARG A 217 1.87 4.02 -20.47
C ARG A 217 0.84 3.88 -21.58
N ASP A 218 1.06 2.96 -22.47
CA ASP A 218 0.12 2.59 -23.53
C ASP A 218 -0.41 1.16 -23.33
N ARG A 219 -1.31 0.74 -24.19
CA ARG A 219 -1.91 -0.59 -24.15
C ARG A 219 -0.87 -1.69 -24.24
N ALA A 220 0.07 -1.58 -25.19
CA ALA A 220 1.09 -2.59 -25.42
C ALA A 220 1.98 -2.77 -24.17
N MET A 221 2.34 -1.65 -23.51
CA MET A 221 3.09 -1.69 -22.26
C MET A 221 2.30 -2.40 -21.14
N ILE A 222 1.01 -2.10 -20.96
CA ILE A 222 0.18 -2.73 -19.94
C ILE A 222 0.04 -4.23 -20.22
N GLU A 223 -0.32 -4.62 -21.43
CA GLU A 223 -0.48 -6.03 -21.81
C GLU A 223 0.83 -6.81 -21.71
N SER A 224 2.00 -6.17 -21.97
CA SER A 224 3.31 -6.80 -21.82
C SER A 224 3.64 -7.26 -20.40
N ILE A 225 2.98 -6.69 -19.36
CA ILE A 225 3.15 -7.12 -17.97
C ILE A 225 2.75 -8.59 -17.79
N PHE A 226 1.79 -9.06 -18.58
CA PHE A 226 1.22 -10.40 -18.51
C PHE A 226 1.98 -11.45 -19.33
N THR A 227 2.89 -11.02 -20.21
CA THR A 227 3.60 -11.92 -21.12
C THR A 227 5.12 -11.93 -20.93
N ARG A 228 5.67 -10.91 -20.26
CA ARG A 228 7.12 -10.69 -20.15
C ARG A 228 7.90 -11.81 -19.44
N ASP A 229 7.22 -12.55 -18.53
CA ASP A 229 7.86 -13.61 -17.75
C ASP A 229 7.85 -14.98 -18.47
N GLY A 230 7.49 -15.00 -19.75
CA GLY A 230 7.61 -16.18 -20.61
C GLY A 230 6.55 -17.27 -20.35
N LEU A 231 5.48 -16.98 -19.60
CA LEU A 231 4.37 -17.90 -19.32
C LEU A 231 3.02 -17.30 -19.76
N PRO A 232 2.76 -17.17 -21.07
CA PRO A 232 1.52 -16.54 -21.56
C PRO A 232 0.27 -17.32 -21.15
N SER A 233 0.35 -18.63 -20.93
CA SER A 233 -0.77 -19.47 -20.46
C SER A 233 -1.20 -19.18 -19.02
N ALA A 234 -0.42 -18.41 -18.24
CA ALA A 234 -0.78 -18.01 -16.89
C ALA A 234 -1.97 -17.04 -16.85
N TYR A 235 -2.32 -16.40 -17.96
CA TYR A 235 -3.32 -15.34 -18.00
C TYR A 235 -4.34 -15.53 -19.13
N ASP A 236 -5.58 -15.09 -18.87
CA ASP A 236 -6.54 -14.87 -19.92
C ASP A 236 -6.25 -13.51 -20.60
N PRO A 237 -6.06 -13.47 -21.94
CA PRO A 237 -5.81 -12.21 -22.65
C PRO A 237 -6.92 -11.15 -22.45
N ALA A 238 -8.16 -11.58 -22.19
CA ALA A 238 -9.26 -10.66 -21.91
C ALA A 238 -9.04 -9.88 -20.61
N VAL A 239 -8.34 -10.45 -19.62
CA VAL A 239 -8.00 -9.78 -18.37
C VAL A 239 -6.97 -8.68 -18.59
N ALA A 240 -5.88 -8.98 -19.32
CA ALA A 240 -4.88 -7.99 -19.68
C ALA A 240 -5.49 -6.80 -20.46
N LYS A 241 -6.39 -7.11 -21.40
CA LYS A 241 -7.14 -6.10 -22.15
C LYS A 241 -8.05 -5.27 -21.26
N ALA A 242 -8.81 -5.90 -20.36
CA ALA A 242 -9.71 -5.18 -19.44
C ALA A 242 -8.92 -4.24 -18.50
N ILE A 243 -7.76 -4.68 -18.00
CA ILE A 243 -6.87 -3.82 -17.21
C ILE A 243 -6.37 -2.65 -18.05
N ALA A 244 -5.97 -2.87 -19.31
CA ALA A 244 -5.53 -1.80 -20.19
C ALA A 244 -6.66 -0.80 -20.50
N ASP A 245 -7.87 -1.28 -20.77
CA ASP A 245 -9.05 -0.44 -20.99
C ASP A 245 -9.35 0.42 -19.76
N PHE A 246 -9.24 -0.17 -18.56
CA PHE A 246 -9.47 0.54 -17.30
C PHE A 246 -8.39 1.60 -17.03
N GLU A 247 -7.10 1.24 -17.16
CA GLU A 247 -5.98 2.15 -16.84
C GLU A 247 -5.88 3.34 -17.79
N LEU A 248 -6.16 3.14 -19.08
CA LEU A 248 -6.06 4.22 -20.06
C LEU A 248 -7.12 5.31 -19.90
N GLN A 249 -8.18 5.07 -19.12
CA GLN A 249 -9.13 6.12 -18.70
C GLN A 249 -8.46 7.19 -17.84
N TYR A 250 -7.40 6.83 -17.11
CA TYR A 250 -6.63 7.75 -16.28
C TYR A 250 -5.44 8.42 -17.02
N GLY A 251 -5.39 8.25 -18.35
CA GLY A 251 -4.37 8.84 -19.20
C GLY A 251 -3.15 7.96 -19.45
N HIS A 252 -2.22 8.51 -20.23
CA HIS A 252 -1.09 7.80 -20.79
C HIS A 252 0.24 8.03 -20.05
N GLN A 253 0.19 8.62 -18.86
CA GLN A 253 1.38 8.86 -18.04
C GLN A 253 1.28 8.17 -16.70
N MET A 254 2.40 7.62 -16.24
CA MET A 254 2.53 7.04 -14.91
C MET A 254 3.85 7.41 -14.26
N PRO A 255 3.93 7.46 -12.91
CA PRO A 255 5.15 7.78 -12.18
C PRO A 255 6.30 6.78 -12.42
N THR A 256 7.55 7.28 -12.37
CA THR A 256 8.76 6.46 -12.53
C THR A 256 9.45 6.10 -11.24
N GLY A 257 9.08 6.68 -10.09
CA GLY A 257 9.84 6.56 -8.86
C GLY A 257 10.06 5.13 -8.39
N THR A 258 9.04 4.28 -8.47
CA THR A 258 9.21 2.85 -8.13
C THR A 258 10.14 2.11 -9.08
N TYR A 259 10.21 2.51 -10.35
CA TYR A 259 11.18 1.95 -11.31
C TYR A 259 12.59 2.37 -10.97
N LEU A 260 12.79 3.68 -10.65
CA LEU A 260 14.07 4.20 -10.20
C LEU A 260 14.54 3.48 -8.94
N ASP A 261 13.68 3.37 -7.94
CA ASP A 261 14.00 2.72 -6.66
C ASP A 261 14.41 1.26 -6.83
N MET A 262 13.61 0.49 -7.60
CA MET A 262 13.86 -0.93 -7.82
C MET A 262 15.07 -1.21 -8.72
N THR A 263 15.57 -0.23 -9.46
CA THR A 263 16.73 -0.41 -10.36
C THR A 263 18.02 0.19 -9.80
N SER A 264 17.95 0.99 -8.72
CA SER A 264 19.15 1.71 -8.23
C SER A 264 19.27 1.84 -6.71
N LYS A 265 18.23 1.51 -5.93
CA LYS A 265 18.24 1.78 -4.48
C LYS A 265 17.92 0.58 -3.59
N LEU A 266 17.65 -0.58 -4.16
CA LEU A 266 17.40 -1.79 -3.35
C LEU A 266 18.66 -2.19 -2.56
N PRO A 267 18.49 -2.69 -1.31
CA PRO A 267 17.24 -2.91 -0.59
C PRO A 267 16.69 -1.63 0.07
N LEU A 268 15.37 -1.47 0.08
CA LEU A 268 14.67 -0.33 0.69
C LEU A 268 14.00 -0.68 2.03
N VAL A 269 14.03 -1.94 2.41
CA VAL A 269 13.45 -2.47 3.64
C VAL A 269 14.51 -3.24 4.40
N ASP A 270 14.63 -2.97 5.68
CA ASP A 270 15.39 -3.77 6.62
C ASP A 270 14.47 -4.86 7.19
N PRO A 271 14.63 -6.14 6.82
CA PRO A 271 13.74 -7.21 7.28
C PRO A 271 13.71 -7.36 8.79
N THR A 272 14.78 -7.00 9.50
CA THR A 272 14.85 -7.08 10.97
C THR A 272 13.92 -6.10 11.69
N LYS A 273 13.42 -5.09 10.97
CA LYS A 273 12.45 -4.09 11.47
C LYS A 273 11.00 -4.40 11.08
N VAL A 274 10.75 -5.45 10.32
CA VAL A 274 9.39 -5.91 9.99
C VAL A 274 8.93 -6.86 11.08
N LEU A 275 8.22 -6.32 12.09
CA LEU A 275 7.91 -7.03 13.33
C LEU A 275 6.63 -7.88 13.26
N SER A 276 5.75 -7.62 12.29
CA SER A 276 4.51 -8.36 12.10
C SER A 276 4.75 -9.77 11.55
N PRO A 277 3.80 -10.70 11.70
CA PRO A 277 3.75 -11.92 10.90
C PRO A 277 3.80 -11.62 9.41
N VAL A 278 4.55 -12.42 8.63
CA VAL A 278 4.75 -12.20 7.19
C VAL A 278 4.46 -13.46 6.38
N LEU A 279 3.62 -13.32 5.35
CA LEU A 279 3.52 -14.26 4.25
C LEU A 279 4.22 -13.67 3.02
N MET A 280 5.21 -14.35 2.50
CA MET A 280 5.79 -14.06 1.19
C MET A 280 5.22 -15.02 0.16
N LEU A 281 4.70 -14.49 -0.95
CA LEU A 281 4.02 -15.25 -1.98
C LEU A 281 4.54 -14.86 -3.35
N ARG A 282 4.98 -15.82 -4.17
CA ARG A 282 5.41 -15.57 -5.55
C ARG A 282 4.93 -16.66 -6.51
N GLY A 283 4.83 -16.31 -7.79
CA GLY A 283 4.74 -17.30 -8.85
C GLY A 283 6.10 -17.92 -9.16
N ASP A 284 6.14 -19.19 -9.54
CA ASP A 284 7.38 -19.88 -9.93
C ASP A 284 8.07 -19.25 -11.16
N HIS A 285 7.30 -18.56 -12.02
CA HIS A 285 7.77 -17.85 -13.21
C HIS A 285 7.92 -16.33 -13.03
N ASP A 286 7.79 -15.81 -11.78
CA ASP A 286 7.91 -14.37 -11.53
C ASP A 286 9.36 -13.87 -11.74
N GLY A 287 9.56 -13.01 -12.73
CA GLY A 287 10.88 -12.45 -13.08
C GLY A 287 11.32 -11.25 -12.24
N ILE A 288 10.53 -10.77 -11.26
CA ILE A 288 10.86 -9.57 -10.45
C ILE A 288 11.87 -9.87 -9.34
N SER A 289 11.97 -11.14 -8.91
CA SER A 289 12.85 -11.61 -7.85
C SER A 289 13.30 -13.05 -8.11
N THR A 290 14.35 -13.47 -7.41
CA THR A 290 14.78 -14.87 -7.35
C THR A 290 14.37 -15.51 -6.02
N ASN A 291 14.36 -16.84 -5.95
CA ASN A 291 14.13 -17.54 -4.69
C ASN A 291 15.21 -17.19 -3.65
N ALA A 292 16.47 -17.06 -4.10
CA ALA A 292 17.60 -16.70 -3.23
C ALA A 292 17.42 -15.31 -2.62
N ASP A 293 16.98 -14.32 -3.42
CA ASP A 293 16.68 -12.96 -2.95
C ASP A 293 15.59 -12.96 -1.86
N LEU A 294 14.54 -13.75 -2.08
CA LEU A 294 13.42 -13.81 -1.13
C LEU A 294 13.76 -14.64 0.12
N LEU A 295 14.54 -15.71 0.01
CA LEU A 295 15.00 -16.49 1.15
C LEU A 295 15.95 -15.70 2.05
N ASP A 296 16.76 -14.81 1.47
CA ASP A 296 17.60 -13.89 2.25
C ASP A 296 16.72 -12.92 3.09
N PHE A 297 15.69 -12.34 2.51
CA PHE A 297 14.72 -11.52 3.28
C PHE A 297 14.02 -12.35 4.37
N TYR A 298 13.49 -13.52 3.98
CA TYR A 298 12.77 -14.42 4.88
C TYR A 298 13.61 -14.85 6.10
N GLY A 299 14.89 -15.18 5.87
CA GLY A 299 15.80 -15.62 6.92
C GLY A 299 16.04 -14.60 8.02
N GLN A 300 15.92 -13.31 7.68
CA GLN A 300 16.17 -12.18 8.58
C GLN A 300 14.92 -11.66 9.32
N LEU A 301 13.72 -12.12 8.96
CA LEU A 301 12.48 -11.70 9.64
C LEU A 301 12.50 -12.14 11.11
N PRO A 302 12.25 -11.24 12.08
CA PRO A 302 12.35 -11.55 13.51
C PRO A 302 11.14 -12.35 14.02
N ASN A 303 9.98 -12.22 13.38
CA ASN A 303 8.76 -12.91 13.80
C ASN A 303 8.77 -14.37 13.34
N GLY A 304 8.53 -15.31 14.27
CA GLY A 304 8.47 -16.75 13.98
C GLY A 304 7.25 -17.16 13.14
N ASP A 305 6.15 -16.38 13.15
CA ASP A 305 5.00 -16.57 12.27
C ASP A 305 5.32 -15.96 10.89
N ARG A 306 6.13 -16.69 10.12
CA ARG A 306 6.57 -16.31 8.78
C ARG A 306 6.45 -17.48 7.83
N GLN A 307 5.97 -17.21 6.63
CA GLN A 307 5.72 -18.21 5.60
C GLN A 307 6.27 -17.75 4.26
N PHE A 308 6.77 -18.69 3.47
CA PHE A 308 7.17 -18.46 2.09
C PHE A 308 6.54 -19.52 1.19
N VAL A 309 5.74 -19.09 0.21
CA VAL A 309 4.99 -19.94 -0.69
C VAL A 309 5.30 -19.62 -2.14
N ILE A 310 5.58 -20.63 -2.94
CA ILE A 310 5.76 -20.54 -4.38
C ILE A 310 4.57 -21.21 -5.05
N LEU A 311 3.87 -20.48 -5.93
CA LEU A 311 2.71 -20.96 -6.67
C LEU A 311 3.13 -21.50 -8.04
N PRO A 312 2.82 -22.75 -8.36
CA PRO A 312 3.17 -23.34 -9.65
C PRO A 312 2.32 -22.76 -10.80
N ASN A 313 2.93 -22.61 -11.97
CA ASN A 313 2.31 -22.06 -13.18
C ASN A 313 1.69 -20.67 -12.97
N VAL A 314 2.38 -19.82 -12.22
CA VAL A 314 2.01 -18.44 -11.96
C VAL A 314 3.22 -17.56 -12.25
N ALA A 315 2.99 -16.45 -12.96
CA ALA A 315 3.99 -15.42 -13.21
C ALA A 315 3.75 -14.19 -12.32
N HIS A 316 4.24 -13.01 -12.68
CA HIS A 316 4.27 -11.82 -11.83
C HIS A 316 2.90 -11.33 -11.33
N SER A 317 1.89 -11.31 -12.19
CA SER A 317 0.55 -10.78 -11.85
C SER A 317 -0.31 -11.86 -11.16
N VAL A 318 0.10 -12.28 -9.98
CA VAL A 318 -0.46 -13.42 -9.22
C VAL A 318 -1.98 -13.34 -9.08
N THR A 319 -2.51 -12.18 -8.67
CA THR A 319 -3.95 -11.97 -8.39
C THR A 319 -4.81 -11.92 -9.66
N SER A 320 -4.19 -11.75 -10.83
CA SER A 320 -4.87 -11.73 -12.13
C SER A 320 -4.60 -13.01 -12.95
N SER A 321 -3.87 -13.98 -12.40
CA SER A 321 -3.56 -15.23 -13.10
C SER A 321 -4.77 -16.18 -13.19
N ASN A 322 -4.70 -17.14 -14.09
CA ASN A 322 -5.68 -18.22 -14.17
C ASN A 322 -5.72 -19.06 -12.89
N ASN A 323 -4.58 -19.14 -12.19
CA ASN A 323 -4.40 -19.86 -10.92
C ASN A 323 -4.53 -18.96 -9.67
N ARG A 324 -5.09 -17.75 -9.78
CA ARG A 324 -5.26 -16.78 -8.68
C ARG A 324 -5.96 -17.34 -7.43
N HIS A 325 -6.88 -18.31 -7.61
CA HIS A 325 -7.59 -18.94 -6.51
C HIS A 325 -6.65 -19.66 -5.53
N MET A 326 -5.50 -20.18 -6.02
CA MET A 326 -4.48 -20.76 -5.14
C MET A 326 -3.88 -19.68 -4.24
N ALA A 327 -3.57 -18.49 -4.79
CA ALA A 327 -3.08 -17.35 -4.02
C ALA A 327 -4.10 -16.91 -2.97
N PHE A 328 -5.36 -16.75 -3.35
CA PHE A 328 -6.42 -16.34 -2.43
C PHE A 328 -6.62 -17.33 -1.29
N HIS A 329 -6.53 -18.64 -1.56
CA HIS A 329 -6.59 -19.67 -0.51
C HIS A 329 -5.44 -19.55 0.49
N VAL A 330 -4.19 -19.41 0.00
CA VAL A 330 -3.00 -19.29 0.85
C VAL A 330 -3.06 -18.01 1.69
N ILE A 331 -3.44 -16.88 1.07
CA ILE A 331 -3.57 -15.59 1.75
C ILE A 331 -4.65 -15.69 2.85
N GLN A 332 -5.82 -16.27 2.54
CA GLN A 332 -6.89 -16.43 3.53
C GLN A 332 -6.45 -17.30 4.70
N ALA A 333 -5.79 -18.42 4.45
CA ALA A 333 -5.28 -19.30 5.49
C ALA A 333 -4.31 -18.56 6.43
N PHE A 334 -3.42 -17.73 5.86
CA PHE A 334 -2.49 -16.91 6.64
C PHE A 334 -3.20 -15.80 7.43
N LEU A 335 -4.13 -15.07 6.82
CA LEU A 335 -4.82 -13.95 7.47
C LEU A 335 -5.74 -14.41 8.62
N SER A 336 -6.32 -15.62 8.51
CA SER A 336 -7.20 -16.21 9.52
C SER A 336 -6.49 -17.12 10.52
N MET A 337 -5.15 -17.19 10.48
CA MET A 337 -4.38 -18.03 11.39
C MET A 337 -4.62 -17.62 12.85
N PRO A 338 -4.91 -18.55 13.75
CA PRO A 338 -5.07 -18.26 15.17
C PRO A 338 -3.80 -17.63 15.76
N PRO A 339 -3.92 -16.79 16.80
CA PRO A 339 -2.76 -16.26 17.49
C PRO A 339 -1.92 -17.42 18.09
N GLN A 340 -0.61 -17.21 18.13
CA GLN A 340 0.29 -18.15 18.79
C GLN A 340 -0.06 -18.24 20.27
N VAL A 341 -0.07 -19.45 20.82
CA VAL A 341 -0.15 -19.65 22.27
C VAL A 341 1.21 -19.30 22.84
N ALA A 342 1.25 -18.34 23.78
CA ALA A 342 2.48 -18.03 24.49
C ALA A 342 2.94 -19.27 25.28
N SER A 343 4.17 -19.69 25.03
CA SER A 343 4.84 -20.77 25.78
C SER A 343 5.35 -20.30 27.14
#